data_854760d0f7f8b8a35b3ebd472ee82db8
#
_entry.id   854760d0f7f8b8a35b3ebd472ee82db8
#
_cell.length_a   1.000
_cell.length_b   1.000
_cell.length_c   1.000
_cell.angle_alpha   90.00
_cell.angle_beta   90.00
_cell.angle_gamma   90.00
#
_symmetry.space_group_name_H-M   'P 1'
#
loop_
_entity.id
_entity.type
_entity.pdbx_description
1 polymer ?
#
loop_
_entity_poly.entity_id
_entity_poly.type
_entity_poly.pdbx_seq_one_letter_code
_entity_poly.pdbx_strand_id
1 'polypeptide(L)'
;VQLDLGGYLYLTGERGKEPLKLPGSQPDYLTGLKASAAIHIALWERDRSGSGQFLEMSMLETLATLHQFTMEMTTFEGVLRMRNGNQWQRESSFASYGITTLPCSDGYICFGISTEDQWERLCAMIGRTDLIDDPDYDTRIKRADNSEYLDTLVTEWIADRTRQEIFVETSEIWGLPTAPILDMAEVVKDDQFRYREIFYDQDLGDSQVVTFPTYPYIASKMKPNIGLPPSLGEHTEDFLATN
;
A
#
# COMPACT_ATOMS: atom_id res chain seq x y z
N VAL A 1 4.77 -18.54 -8.27
CA VAL A 1 3.85 -19.65 -7.90
C VAL A 1 2.82 -19.20 -6.88
N GLN A 2 3.21 -18.74 -5.67
CA GLN A 2 2.26 -18.37 -4.61
C GLN A 2 1.31 -17.22 -5.02
N LEU A 3 1.84 -16.17 -5.68
CA LEU A 3 1.06 -15.04 -6.18
C LEU A 3 0.07 -15.47 -7.28
N ASP A 4 0.45 -16.44 -8.10
CA ASP A 4 -0.37 -16.98 -9.18
C ASP A 4 -1.58 -17.74 -8.60
N LEU A 5 -1.30 -18.76 -7.80
CA LEU A 5 -2.31 -19.62 -7.19
C LEU A 5 -3.12 -18.90 -6.10
N GLY A 6 -2.52 -17.92 -5.43
CA GLY A 6 -3.22 -17.07 -4.45
C GLY A 6 -4.09 -15.97 -5.06
N GLY A 7 -4.21 -15.90 -6.39
CA GLY A 7 -5.11 -14.99 -7.10
C GLY A 7 -4.60 -13.56 -7.33
N TYR A 8 -3.47 -13.15 -6.73
CA TYR A 8 -2.97 -11.78 -6.82
C TYR A 8 -2.56 -11.35 -8.23
N LEU A 9 -1.88 -12.23 -8.98
CA LEU A 9 -1.45 -11.89 -10.34
C LEU A 9 -2.63 -11.70 -11.29
N TYR A 10 -3.74 -12.39 -11.06
CA TYR A 10 -4.94 -12.16 -11.85
C TYR A 10 -5.45 -10.71 -11.73
N LEU A 11 -5.25 -10.07 -10.59
CA LEU A 11 -5.71 -8.72 -10.28
C LEU A 11 -4.69 -7.62 -10.61
N THR A 12 -3.44 -7.98 -10.91
CA THR A 12 -2.33 -7.03 -11.06
C THR A 12 -2.01 -6.80 -12.54
N GLY A 13 -1.98 -5.55 -12.96
CA GLY A 13 -1.70 -5.16 -14.34
C GLY A 13 -2.86 -4.41 -14.99
N GLU A 14 -2.69 -4.04 -16.24
CA GLU A 14 -3.68 -3.31 -17.02
C GLU A 14 -4.79 -4.20 -17.55
N ARG A 15 -5.96 -3.63 -17.77
CA ARG A 15 -7.11 -4.31 -18.35
C ARG A 15 -6.79 -4.84 -19.75
N GLY A 16 -7.05 -6.12 -19.98
CA GLY A 16 -6.81 -6.76 -21.27
C GLY A 16 -5.36 -7.09 -21.59
N LYS A 17 -4.41 -6.76 -20.71
CA LYS A 17 -2.99 -7.11 -20.84
C LYS A 17 -2.61 -8.27 -19.91
N GLU A 18 -1.36 -8.75 -20.04
CA GLU A 18 -0.83 -9.81 -19.19
C GLU A 18 -0.76 -9.39 -17.71
N PRO A 19 -0.83 -10.37 -16.78
CA PRO A 19 -0.62 -10.12 -15.37
C PRO A 19 0.78 -9.57 -15.08
N LEU A 20 0.88 -8.62 -14.16
CA LEU A 20 2.14 -8.06 -13.70
C LEU A 20 2.50 -8.62 -12.32
N LYS A 21 3.80 -8.91 -12.13
CA LYS A 21 4.33 -9.34 -10.83
C LYS A 21 4.33 -8.17 -9.84
N LEU A 22 3.91 -8.41 -8.60
CA LEU A 22 4.11 -7.47 -7.50
C LEU A 22 5.61 -7.29 -7.22
N PRO A 23 6.06 -6.09 -6.85
CA PRO A 23 7.45 -5.85 -6.50
C PRO A 23 7.83 -6.56 -5.20
N GLY A 24 9.11 -6.95 -5.08
CA GLY A 24 9.68 -7.57 -3.88
C GLY A 24 9.15 -8.97 -3.58
N SER A 25 9.34 -9.40 -2.33
CA SER A 25 8.94 -10.70 -1.79
C SER A 25 7.69 -10.56 -0.89
N GLN A 26 6.64 -9.96 -1.40
CA GLN A 26 5.41 -9.68 -0.64
C GLN A 26 4.79 -10.93 0.03
N PRO A 27 4.72 -12.11 -0.62
CA PRO A 27 4.21 -13.32 0.03
C PRO A 27 4.99 -13.70 1.29
N ASP A 28 6.31 -13.59 1.25
CA ASP A 28 7.21 -13.93 2.35
C ASP A 28 7.00 -12.99 3.52
N TYR A 29 7.01 -11.68 3.29
CA TYR A 29 6.79 -10.68 4.33
C TYR A 29 5.41 -10.76 4.97
N LEU A 30 4.36 -10.92 4.18
CA LEU A 30 2.99 -11.03 4.68
C LEU A 30 2.78 -12.32 5.49
N THR A 31 3.37 -13.43 5.03
CA THR A 31 3.30 -14.70 5.77
C THR A 31 4.11 -14.62 7.05
N GLY A 32 5.30 -14.04 7.04
CA GLY A 32 6.12 -13.82 8.24
C GLY A 32 5.41 -12.95 9.27
N LEU A 33 4.73 -11.88 8.85
CA LEU A 33 3.95 -11.02 9.73
C LEU A 33 2.75 -11.77 10.36
N LYS A 34 2.01 -12.55 9.57
CA LYS A 34 0.92 -13.40 10.09
C LYS A 34 1.42 -14.50 11.00
N ALA A 35 2.58 -15.10 10.69
CA ALA A 35 3.22 -16.09 11.55
C ALA A 35 3.58 -15.50 12.92
N SER A 36 4.16 -14.30 12.94
CA SER A 36 4.45 -13.58 14.18
C SER A 36 3.18 -13.39 15.04
N ALA A 37 2.08 -12.93 14.43
CA ALA A 37 0.82 -12.75 15.13
C ALA A 37 0.28 -14.09 15.67
N ALA A 38 0.30 -15.17 14.88
CA ALA A 38 -0.15 -16.50 15.29
C ALA A 38 0.69 -17.07 16.46
N ILE A 39 2.02 -16.86 16.43
CA ILE A 39 2.92 -17.26 17.52
C ILE A 39 2.56 -16.52 18.81
N HIS A 40 2.33 -15.21 18.76
CA HIS A 40 1.96 -14.45 19.96
C HIS A 40 0.61 -14.89 20.53
N ILE A 41 -0.37 -15.21 19.69
CA ILE A 41 -1.67 -15.77 20.12
C ILE A 41 -1.47 -17.13 20.78
N ALA A 42 -0.65 -18.00 20.21
CA ALA A 42 -0.37 -19.32 20.77
C ALA A 42 0.39 -19.26 22.09
N LEU A 43 1.32 -18.33 22.24
CA LEU A 43 2.03 -18.07 23.50
C LEU A 43 1.07 -17.55 24.58
N TRP A 44 0.20 -16.61 24.23
CA TRP A 44 -0.82 -16.09 25.15
C TRP A 44 -1.80 -17.18 25.61
N GLU A 45 -2.22 -18.08 24.69
CA GLU A 45 -3.06 -19.22 25.03
C GLU A 45 -2.31 -20.22 25.91
N ARG A 46 -1.05 -20.54 25.62
CA ARG A 46 -0.20 -21.39 26.44
C ARG A 46 -0.09 -20.88 27.88
N ASP A 47 0.08 -19.57 28.05
CA ASP A 47 0.22 -18.95 29.38
C ASP A 47 -1.07 -19.05 30.23
N ARG A 48 -2.23 -19.27 29.57
CA ARG A 48 -3.54 -19.46 30.22
C ARG A 48 -3.90 -20.93 30.45
N SER A 49 -3.64 -21.78 29.43
CA SER A 49 -4.02 -23.20 29.48
C SER A 49 -2.95 -24.11 30.02
N GLY A 50 -1.70 -23.67 30.06
CA GLY A 50 -0.53 -24.48 30.41
C GLY A 50 -0.07 -25.43 29.29
N SER A 51 -0.69 -25.40 28.12
CA SER A 51 -0.42 -26.32 27.00
C SER A 51 0.08 -25.59 25.76
N GLY A 52 1.25 -26.01 25.25
CA GLY A 52 1.74 -25.56 23.95
C GLY A 52 1.02 -26.24 22.79
N GLN A 53 1.19 -25.69 21.58
CA GLN A 53 0.59 -26.24 20.37
C GLN A 53 1.54 -26.13 19.17
N PHE A 54 1.33 -26.95 18.17
CA PHE A 54 1.99 -26.86 16.86
C PHE A 54 1.22 -25.90 15.97
N LEU A 55 1.95 -25.03 15.26
CA LEU A 55 1.39 -24.10 14.29
C LEU A 55 1.92 -24.45 12.90
N GLU A 56 1.04 -24.72 11.97
CA GLU A 56 1.34 -24.86 10.55
C GLU A 56 0.77 -23.65 9.78
N MET A 57 1.56 -23.09 8.87
CA MET A 57 1.15 -21.93 8.08
C MET A 57 1.57 -22.09 6.63
N SER A 58 0.63 -21.84 5.73
CA SER A 58 0.84 -21.85 4.30
C SER A 58 0.91 -20.42 3.75
N MET A 59 1.91 -20.12 2.90
CA MET A 59 1.98 -18.85 2.16
C MET A 59 0.78 -18.67 1.23
N LEU A 60 0.34 -19.76 0.58
CA LEU A 60 -0.80 -19.73 -0.32
C LEU A 60 -2.09 -19.37 0.40
N GLU A 61 -2.36 -20.00 1.54
CA GLU A 61 -3.54 -19.69 2.37
C GLU A 61 -3.47 -18.28 2.93
N THR A 62 -2.28 -17.83 3.33
CA THR A 62 -2.06 -16.45 3.75
C THR A 62 -2.49 -15.45 2.68
N LEU A 63 -2.07 -15.65 1.44
CA LEU A 63 -2.46 -14.78 0.33
C LEU A 63 -3.96 -14.86 0.04
N ALA A 64 -4.53 -16.06 -0.01
CA ALA A 64 -5.96 -16.25 -0.24
C ALA A 64 -6.82 -15.50 0.79
N THR A 65 -6.42 -15.49 2.07
CA THR A 65 -7.16 -14.79 3.14
C THR A 65 -7.10 -13.26 3.07
N LEU A 66 -6.26 -12.69 2.21
CA LEU A 66 -6.17 -11.23 2.02
C LEU A 66 -7.12 -10.70 0.93
N HIS A 67 -7.81 -11.58 0.19
CA HIS A 67 -8.73 -11.21 -0.89
C HIS A 67 -10.14 -10.87 -0.39
N GLN A 68 -10.27 -10.06 0.65
CA GLN A 68 -11.56 -9.77 1.24
C GLN A 68 -12.57 -9.23 0.19
N PHE A 69 -12.32 -8.06 -0.39
CA PHE A 69 -13.23 -7.47 -1.38
C PHE A 69 -13.44 -8.34 -2.62
N THR A 70 -12.36 -8.93 -3.14
CA THR A 70 -12.43 -9.78 -4.34
C THR A 70 -13.28 -11.02 -4.08
N MET A 71 -13.16 -11.59 -2.88
CA MET A 71 -13.94 -12.74 -2.47
C MET A 71 -15.42 -12.37 -2.31
N GLU A 72 -15.73 -11.24 -1.66
CA GLU A 72 -17.10 -10.74 -1.50
C GLU A 72 -17.76 -10.48 -2.85
N MET A 73 -17.09 -9.78 -3.76
CA MET A 73 -17.61 -9.54 -5.12
C MET A 73 -17.95 -10.86 -5.83
N THR A 74 -17.07 -11.85 -5.74
CA THR A 74 -17.27 -13.13 -6.43
C THR A 74 -18.35 -13.97 -5.76
N THR A 75 -18.39 -14.04 -4.43
CA THR A 75 -19.27 -14.98 -3.70
C THR A 75 -20.67 -14.42 -3.42
N PHE A 76 -20.80 -13.10 -3.21
CA PHE A 76 -22.10 -12.47 -2.93
C PHE A 76 -22.72 -11.82 -4.16
N GLU A 77 -21.92 -11.15 -4.99
CA GLU A 77 -22.47 -10.44 -6.16
C GLU A 77 -22.33 -11.23 -7.47
N GLY A 78 -21.54 -12.30 -7.49
CA GLY A 78 -21.24 -13.06 -8.71
C GLY A 78 -20.38 -12.28 -9.72
N VAL A 79 -19.70 -11.23 -9.28
CA VAL A 79 -18.86 -10.36 -10.11
C VAL A 79 -17.40 -10.75 -10.00
N LEU A 80 -16.78 -11.05 -11.13
CA LEU A 80 -15.34 -11.29 -11.18
C LEU A 80 -14.58 -9.97 -11.27
N ARG A 81 -13.83 -9.64 -10.23
CA ARG A 81 -12.95 -8.46 -10.26
C ARG A 81 -11.86 -8.63 -11.32
N MET A 82 -11.69 -7.61 -12.14
CA MET A 82 -10.69 -7.58 -13.22
C MET A 82 -9.47 -6.72 -12.83
N ARG A 83 -8.40 -6.83 -13.63
CA ARG A 83 -7.27 -5.89 -13.58
C ARG A 83 -7.73 -4.52 -14.05
N ASN A 84 -7.39 -3.49 -13.31
CA ASN A 84 -7.75 -2.10 -13.61
C ASN A 84 -6.52 -1.16 -13.66
N GLY A 85 -5.31 -1.71 -13.77
CA GLY A 85 -4.07 -0.93 -13.79
C GLY A 85 -3.88 -0.14 -12.49
N ASN A 86 -3.77 1.16 -12.62
CA ASN A 86 -3.59 2.13 -11.55
C ASN A 86 -4.91 2.74 -11.04
N GLN A 87 -6.05 2.19 -11.43
CA GLN A 87 -7.38 2.65 -11.04
C GLN A 87 -8.00 1.73 -10.01
N TRP A 88 -8.87 2.30 -9.17
CA TRP A 88 -9.73 1.51 -8.30
C TRP A 88 -10.75 0.71 -9.12
N GLN A 89 -11.41 -0.18 -8.42
CA GLN A 89 -12.54 -0.99 -8.90
C GLN A 89 -13.61 -0.15 -9.61
N ARG A 90 -13.94 -0.52 -10.85
CA ARG A 90 -14.98 0.12 -11.68
C ARG A 90 -16.24 -0.73 -11.85
N GLU A 91 -16.24 -1.95 -11.36
CA GLU A 91 -17.35 -2.89 -11.43
C GLU A 91 -17.95 -3.14 -10.05
N SER A 92 -19.18 -3.68 -10.00
CA SER A 92 -19.92 -4.05 -8.80
C SER A 92 -20.44 -2.88 -7.95
N SER A 93 -21.07 -3.18 -6.84
CA SER A 93 -21.50 -2.20 -5.84
C SER A 93 -20.33 -1.44 -5.18
N PHE A 94 -19.09 -1.93 -5.34
CA PHE A 94 -17.87 -1.27 -4.85
C PHE A 94 -17.24 -0.29 -5.86
N ALA A 95 -17.84 -0.12 -7.04
CA ALA A 95 -17.35 0.82 -8.04
C ALA A 95 -17.24 2.24 -7.48
N SER A 96 -16.12 2.90 -7.74
CA SER A 96 -15.88 4.27 -7.30
C SER A 96 -14.91 4.97 -8.23
N TYR A 97 -15.12 6.26 -8.45
CA TYR A 97 -14.17 7.16 -9.08
C TYR A 97 -13.31 7.85 -8.02
N GLY A 98 -12.14 8.33 -8.47
CA GLY A 98 -11.27 9.22 -7.71
C GLY A 98 -10.12 8.53 -6.97
N ILE A 99 -10.04 7.20 -6.99
CA ILE A 99 -8.84 6.49 -6.58
C ILE A 99 -8.11 6.07 -7.86
N THR A 100 -7.15 6.88 -8.27
CA THR A 100 -6.42 6.74 -9.54
C THR A 100 -5.03 7.35 -9.43
N THR A 101 -4.10 6.88 -10.26
CA THR A 101 -2.76 7.47 -10.39
C THR A 101 -2.62 8.03 -11.80
N LEU A 102 -2.30 9.32 -11.89
CA LEU A 102 -2.23 10.05 -13.15
C LEU A 102 -0.84 10.65 -13.38
N PRO A 103 -0.40 10.78 -14.64
CA PRO A 103 0.89 11.39 -14.97
C PRO A 103 0.83 12.91 -14.84
N CYS A 104 1.94 13.51 -14.40
CA CYS A 104 2.16 14.95 -14.33
C CYS A 104 3.54 15.31 -14.92
N SER A 105 3.98 16.54 -14.80
CA SER A 105 5.19 17.01 -15.53
C SER A 105 6.50 16.30 -15.12
N ASP A 106 6.60 15.83 -13.87
CA ASP A 106 7.82 15.22 -13.32
C ASP A 106 7.61 13.80 -12.75
N GLY A 107 6.48 13.14 -13.08
CA GLY A 107 6.22 11.80 -12.62
C GLY A 107 4.73 11.45 -12.53
N TYR A 108 4.31 10.88 -11.40
CA TYR A 108 2.94 10.46 -11.16
C TYR A 108 2.44 10.93 -9.81
N ILE A 109 1.13 11.21 -9.75
CA ILE A 109 0.44 11.54 -8.51
C ILE A 109 -0.79 10.64 -8.32
N CYS A 110 -1.01 10.19 -7.10
CA CYS A 110 -2.16 9.37 -6.73
C CYS A 110 -3.22 10.25 -6.06
N PHE A 111 -4.46 10.09 -6.49
CA PHE A 111 -5.65 10.67 -5.87
C PHE A 111 -6.39 9.59 -5.09
N GLY A 112 -6.94 9.94 -3.93
CA GLY A 112 -7.72 9.03 -3.06
C GLY A 112 -9.12 9.55 -2.75
N ILE A 113 -9.78 10.18 -3.72
CA ILE A 113 -11.12 10.78 -3.57
C ILE A 113 -12.17 9.68 -3.37
N SER A 114 -12.87 9.68 -2.24
CA SER A 114 -13.82 8.62 -1.90
C SER A 114 -15.12 9.08 -1.29
N THR A 115 -15.24 10.35 -0.85
CA THR A 115 -16.45 10.94 -0.25
C THR A 115 -17.04 11.99 -1.15
N GLU A 116 -18.33 12.31 -0.94
CA GLU A 116 -19.04 13.35 -1.71
C GLU A 116 -18.40 14.73 -1.50
N ASP A 117 -18.08 15.09 -0.28
CA ASP A 117 -17.37 16.34 0.02
C ASP A 117 -16.02 16.46 -0.70
N GLN A 118 -15.26 15.36 -0.81
CA GLN A 118 -14.02 15.33 -1.58
C GLN A 118 -14.26 15.49 -3.08
N TRP A 119 -15.37 14.91 -3.60
CA TRP A 119 -15.76 15.08 -5.00
C TRP A 119 -16.12 16.54 -5.31
N GLU A 120 -16.93 17.18 -4.48
CA GLU A 120 -17.29 18.59 -4.64
C GLU A 120 -16.05 19.49 -4.64
N ARG A 121 -15.12 19.26 -3.71
CA ARG A 121 -13.86 20.00 -3.64
C ARG A 121 -12.97 19.75 -4.86
N LEU A 122 -12.90 18.53 -5.35
CA LEU A 122 -12.17 18.22 -6.59
C LEU A 122 -12.76 19.00 -7.77
N CYS A 123 -14.08 18.97 -7.96
CA CYS A 123 -14.76 19.72 -9.01
C CYS A 123 -14.51 21.21 -8.92
N ALA A 124 -14.58 21.79 -7.71
CA ALA A 124 -14.33 23.20 -7.48
C ALA A 124 -12.86 23.55 -7.81
N MET A 125 -11.91 22.71 -7.39
CA MET A 125 -10.47 22.88 -7.62
C MET A 125 -10.12 22.91 -9.11
N ILE A 126 -10.68 21.97 -9.89
CA ILE A 126 -10.43 21.91 -11.35
C ILE A 126 -11.32 22.86 -12.17
N GLY A 127 -12.17 23.67 -11.50
CA GLY A 127 -13.08 24.64 -12.15
C GLY A 127 -14.29 24.01 -12.86
N ARG A 128 -14.69 22.80 -12.46
CA ARG A 128 -15.80 22.03 -13.06
C ARG A 128 -16.94 21.80 -12.06
N THR A 129 -17.40 22.89 -11.43
CA THR A 129 -18.55 22.84 -10.50
C THR A 129 -19.86 22.41 -11.16
N ASP A 130 -19.96 22.48 -12.49
CA ASP A 130 -21.05 21.97 -13.29
C ASP A 130 -21.28 20.45 -13.08
N LEU A 131 -20.25 19.70 -12.75
CA LEU A 131 -20.31 18.24 -12.54
C LEU A 131 -20.93 17.85 -11.18
N ILE A 132 -21.05 18.78 -10.24
CA ILE A 132 -21.53 18.48 -8.87
C ILE A 132 -23.00 18.10 -8.90
N ASP A 133 -23.81 18.90 -9.59
CA ASP A 133 -25.26 18.71 -9.69
C ASP A 133 -25.69 17.99 -10.98
N ASP A 134 -24.75 17.50 -11.78
CA ASP A 134 -25.02 16.81 -13.03
C ASP A 134 -25.52 15.38 -12.75
N PRO A 135 -26.73 15.01 -13.25
CA PRO A 135 -27.31 13.68 -13.05
C PRO A 135 -26.41 12.51 -13.54
N ASP A 136 -25.48 12.74 -14.44
CA ASP A 136 -24.55 11.71 -14.93
C ASP A 136 -23.36 11.47 -13.98
N TYR A 137 -23.18 12.33 -12.95
CA TYR A 137 -22.10 12.26 -11.96
C TYR A 137 -22.57 12.30 -10.52
N ASP A 138 -23.88 12.25 -10.27
CA ASP A 138 -24.51 12.40 -8.94
C ASP A 138 -24.20 11.25 -7.96
N THR A 139 -23.70 10.12 -8.45
CA THR A 139 -23.31 8.99 -7.62
C THR A 139 -21.88 8.49 -7.95
N ARG A 140 -21.22 7.88 -6.96
CA ARG A 140 -19.90 7.28 -7.14
C ARG A 140 -19.86 6.24 -8.27
N ILE A 141 -20.95 5.50 -8.50
CA ILE A 141 -21.07 4.49 -9.56
C ILE A 141 -21.10 5.16 -10.92
N LYS A 142 -21.94 6.17 -11.11
CA LYS A 142 -21.99 6.92 -12.37
C LYS A 142 -20.67 7.61 -12.68
N ARG A 143 -19.99 8.14 -11.67
CA ARG A 143 -18.62 8.67 -11.83
C ARG A 143 -17.64 7.59 -12.23
N ALA A 144 -17.75 6.38 -11.68
CA ALA A 144 -16.91 5.25 -12.10
C ALA A 144 -17.16 4.84 -13.56
N ASP A 145 -18.40 4.84 -14.00
CA ASP A 145 -18.79 4.55 -15.40
C ASP A 145 -18.26 5.60 -16.38
N ASN A 146 -18.13 6.85 -15.94
CA ASN A 146 -17.60 7.98 -16.73
C ASN A 146 -16.14 8.33 -16.39
N SER A 147 -15.41 7.41 -15.78
CA SER A 147 -14.07 7.66 -15.24
C SER A 147 -13.03 8.11 -16.27
N GLU A 148 -13.08 7.63 -17.51
CA GLU A 148 -12.13 8.03 -18.56
C GLU A 148 -12.23 9.51 -18.88
N TYR A 149 -13.45 10.05 -18.96
CA TYR A 149 -13.65 11.48 -19.15
C TYR A 149 -13.17 12.29 -17.95
N LEU A 150 -13.50 11.85 -16.74
CA LEU A 150 -13.08 12.53 -15.51
C LEU A 150 -11.55 12.51 -15.34
N ASP A 151 -10.91 11.38 -15.65
CA ASP A 151 -9.45 11.28 -15.65
C ASP A 151 -8.81 12.26 -16.66
N THR A 152 -9.43 12.48 -17.83
CA THR A 152 -8.98 13.48 -18.82
C THR A 152 -9.00 14.89 -18.22
N LEU A 153 -10.08 15.29 -17.55
CA LEU A 153 -10.20 16.62 -16.93
C LEU A 153 -9.14 16.85 -15.86
N VAL A 154 -8.93 15.84 -14.99
CA VAL A 154 -7.90 15.94 -13.94
C VAL A 154 -6.51 15.94 -14.57
N THR A 155 -6.26 15.12 -15.58
CA THR A 155 -4.97 15.06 -16.27
C THR A 155 -4.64 16.40 -16.95
N GLU A 156 -5.61 17.05 -17.61
CA GLU A 156 -5.42 18.39 -18.19
C GLU A 156 -5.06 19.42 -17.13
N TRP A 157 -5.67 19.35 -15.95
CA TRP A 157 -5.38 20.28 -14.85
C TRP A 157 -3.98 20.08 -14.27
N ILE A 158 -3.44 18.83 -14.23
CA ILE A 158 -2.13 18.51 -13.67
C ILE A 158 -0.98 18.50 -14.67
N ALA A 159 -1.24 18.52 -15.99
CA ALA A 159 -0.27 18.20 -17.04
C ALA A 159 1.05 18.98 -16.96
N ASP A 160 0.98 20.29 -16.71
CA ASP A 160 2.14 21.18 -16.67
C ASP A 160 2.67 21.43 -15.23
N ARG A 161 2.13 20.73 -14.23
CA ARG A 161 2.46 20.91 -12.82
C ARG A 161 3.36 19.79 -12.32
N THR A 162 4.24 20.10 -11.38
CA THR A 162 5.07 19.11 -10.67
C THR A 162 4.27 18.38 -9.60
N ARG A 163 4.72 17.19 -9.22
CA ARG A 163 4.16 16.41 -8.10
C ARG A 163 4.02 17.24 -6.83
N GLN A 164 5.02 18.07 -6.53
CA GLN A 164 5.02 18.91 -5.32
C GLN A 164 3.98 20.03 -5.40
N GLU A 165 3.87 20.72 -6.53
CA GLU A 165 2.86 21.77 -6.74
C GLU A 165 1.44 21.19 -6.61
N ILE A 166 1.20 20.04 -7.22
CA ILE A 166 -0.09 19.35 -7.13
C ILE A 166 -0.37 18.95 -5.68
N PHE A 167 0.60 18.34 -4.99
CA PHE A 167 0.43 17.89 -3.60
C PHE A 167 0.09 19.05 -2.65
N VAL A 168 0.81 20.15 -2.75
CA VAL A 168 0.53 21.35 -1.91
C VAL A 168 -0.89 21.87 -2.18
N GLU A 169 -1.25 22.06 -3.44
CA GLU A 169 -2.58 22.58 -3.76
C GLU A 169 -3.71 21.60 -3.37
N THR A 170 -3.59 20.34 -3.74
CA THR A 170 -4.65 19.36 -3.48
C THR A 170 -4.76 19.00 -2.00
N SER A 171 -3.64 18.70 -1.34
CA SER A 171 -3.64 18.15 0.01
C SER A 171 -3.68 19.24 1.08
N GLU A 172 -2.85 20.30 0.95
CA GLU A 172 -2.73 21.33 1.98
C GLU A 172 -3.79 22.43 1.87
N ILE A 173 -4.18 22.82 0.62
CA ILE A 173 -5.14 23.88 0.40
C ILE A 173 -6.57 23.34 0.33
N TRP A 174 -6.82 22.31 -0.52
CA TRP A 174 -8.13 21.74 -0.72
C TRP A 174 -8.47 20.59 0.24
N GLY A 175 -7.48 20.07 0.99
CA GLY A 175 -7.68 18.95 1.93
C GLY A 175 -8.13 17.66 1.23
N LEU A 176 -7.67 17.44 -0.01
CA LEU A 176 -7.93 16.23 -0.78
C LEU A 176 -6.84 15.19 -0.51
N PRO A 177 -7.18 13.92 -0.33
CA PRO A 177 -6.19 12.88 -0.13
C PRO A 177 -5.45 12.59 -1.46
N THR A 178 -4.26 13.16 -1.58
CA THR A 178 -3.34 12.97 -2.70
C THR A 178 -1.93 12.70 -2.21
N ALA A 179 -1.14 12.00 -3.01
CA ALA A 179 0.26 11.75 -2.70
C ALA A 179 1.09 11.61 -3.97
N PRO A 180 2.32 12.16 -4.01
CA PRO A 180 3.27 11.89 -5.08
C PRO A 180 3.70 10.42 -5.06
N ILE A 181 3.94 9.83 -6.23
CA ILE A 181 4.61 8.54 -6.32
C ILE A 181 6.11 8.77 -6.19
N LEU A 182 6.67 8.32 -5.07
CA LEU A 182 8.08 8.50 -4.74
C LEU A 182 8.90 7.28 -5.12
N ASP A 183 10.12 7.49 -5.59
CA ASP A 183 11.12 6.43 -5.66
C ASP A 183 11.79 6.20 -4.30
N MET A 184 12.60 5.14 -4.18
CA MET A 184 13.20 4.79 -2.89
C MET A 184 14.27 5.81 -2.44
N ALA A 185 14.91 6.52 -3.36
CA ALA A 185 15.87 7.58 -3.00
C ALA A 185 15.16 8.82 -2.46
N GLU A 186 13.95 9.09 -2.91
CA GLU A 186 13.07 10.14 -2.37
C GLU A 186 12.51 9.71 -1.00
N VAL A 187 12.01 8.48 -0.87
CA VAL A 187 11.44 7.95 0.40
C VAL A 187 12.44 8.02 1.55
N VAL A 188 13.69 7.62 1.37
CA VAL A 188 14.69 7.65 2.46
C VAL A 188 15.10 9.07 2.88
N LYS A 189 14.79 10.07 2.07
CA LYS A 189 15.06 11.50 2.33
C LYS A 189 13.83 12.26 2.80
N ASP A 190 12.66 11.67 2.73
CA ASP A 190 11.41 12.33 3.07
C ASP A 190 11.40 12.81 4.52
N ASP A 191 11.00 14.06 4.73
CA ASP A 191 11.04 14.73 6.03
C ASP A 191 10.16 14.05 7.07
N GLN A 192 9.00 13.51 6.69
CA GLN A 192 8.09 12.83 7.59
C GLN A 192 8.69 11.52 8.09
N PHE A 193 9.31 10.73 7.21
CA PHE A 193 9.98 9.49 7.60
C PHE A 193 11.22 9.78 8.46
N ARG A 194 11.97 10.84 8.16
CA ARG A 194 13.11 11.27 8.98
C ARG A 194 12.66 11.78 10.36
N TYR A 195 11.63 12.60 10.42
CA TYR A 195 11.06 13.05 11.69
C TYR A 195 10.58 11.90 12.59
N ARG A 196 10.03 10.85 11.98
CA ARG A 196 9.58 9.66 12.70
C ARG A 196 10.68 8.65 13.01
N GLU A 197 11.92 8.92 12.62
CA GLU A 197 13.06 8.03 12.82
C GLU A 197 12.84 6.61 12.27
N ILE A 198 12.12 6.50 11.12
CA ILE A 198 11.85 5.23 10.45
C ILE A 198 13.10 4.66 9.78
N PHE A 199 14.04 5.54 9.45
CA PHE A 199 15.33 5.17 8.87
C PHE A 199 16.47 5.55 9.81
N TYR A 200 17.49 4.70 9.88
CA TYR A 200 18.75 4.97 10.57
C TYR A 200 19.93 4.63 9.65
N ASP A 201 21.02 5.35 9.83
CA ASP A 201 22.22 5.15 9.07
C ASP A 201 23.20 4.30 9.90
N GLN A 202 23.64 3.18 9.33
CA GLN A 202 24.55 2.22 9.96
C GLN A 202 25.89 2.25 9.25
N ASP A 203 26.97 2.51 9.99
CA ASP A 203 28.33 2.36 9.52
C ASP A 203 28.69 0.86 9.54
N LEU A 204 29.01 0.32 8.37
CA LEU A 204 29.44 -1.09 8.20
C LEU A 204 30.96 -1.25 8.26
N GLY A 205 31.71 -0.17 8.48
CA GLY A 205 33.15 -0.12 8.35
C GLY A 205 33.62 0.27 6.93
N ASP A 206 34.90 0.50 6.75
CA ASP A 206 35.53 0.91 5.47
C ASP A 206 34.86 2.13 4.81
N SER A 207 34.32 3.05 5.61
CA SER A 207 33.57 4.23 5.16
C SER A 207 32.27 3.92 4.42
N GLN A 208 31.71 2.73 4.58
CA GLN A 208 30.44 2.35 4.01
C GLN A 208 29.30 2.59 5.00
N VAL A 209 28.47 3.61 4.71
CA VAL A 209 27.25 3.88 5.47
C VAL A 209 26.03 3.41 4.66
N VAL A 210 25.16 2.64 5.29
CA VAL A 210 23.94 2.11 4.68
C VAL A 210 22.73 2.52 5.52
N THR A 211 21.69 2.98 4.85
CA THR A 211 20.43 3.34 5.49
C THR A 211 19.51 2.13 5.60
N PHE A 212 19.07 1.80 6.81
CA PHE A 212 18.15 0.72 7.11
C PHE A 212 16.84 1.22 7.67
N PRO A 213 15.70 0.53 7.43
CA PRO A 213 14.45 0.82 8.12
C PRO A 213 14.51 0.29 9.57
N THR A 214 13.82 1.01 10.47
CA THR A 214 13.54 0.58 11.84
C THR A 214 12.18 -0.13 11.93
N TYR A 215 11.59 -0.17 13.13
CA TYR A 215 10.24 -0.69 13.31
C TYR A 215 9.19 0.30 12.79
N PRO A 216 8.09 -0.19 12.17
CA PRO A 216 7.03 0.67 11.63
C PRO A 216 6.10 1.25 12.70
N TYR A 217 6.57 1.33 13.96
CA TYR A 217 5.84 1.87 15.09
C TYR A 217 6.79 2.54 16.09
N ILE A 218 6.25 3.48 16.86
CA ILE A 218 6.96 4.13 17.96
C ILE A 218 6.36 3.63 19.28
N ALA A 219 7.20 3.01 20.10
CA ALA A 219 6.82 2.58 21.43
C ALA A 219 7.36 3.54 22.50
N SER A 220 6.49 4.01 23.40
CA SER A 220 6.86 5.00 24.42
C SER A 220 7.90 4.50 25.45
N LYS A 221 8.02 3.19 25.62
CA LYS A 221 8.90 2.55 26.62
C LYS A 221 9.99 1.65 26.02
N MET A 222 9.96 1.42 24.71
CA MET A 222 10.89 0.52 24.04
C MET A 222 11.48 1.22 22.83
N LYS A 223 12.80 1.19 22.72
CA LYS A 223 13.51 1.66 21.52
C LYS A 223 13.94 0.48 20.65
N PRO A 224 14.04 0.65 19.35
CA PRO A 224 14.67 -0.34 18.49
C PRO A 224 16.10 -0.63 18.97
N ASN A 225 16.43 -1.89 19.10
CA ASN A 225 17.81 -2.36 19.31
C ASN A 225 18.23 -3.09 18.05
N ILE A 226 18.85 -2.35 17.13
CA ILE A 226 19.26 -2.86 15.83
C ILE A 226 20.77 -2.77 15.80
N GLY A 227 21.42 -3.94 15.79
CA GLY A 227 22.88 -4.07 15.68
C GLY A 227 23.30 -4.54 14.29
N LEU A 228 24.61 -4.63 14.09
CA LEU A 228 25.18 -5.27 12.91
C LEU A 228 24.86 -6.76 12.90
N PRO A 229 24.70 -7.37 11.72
CA PRO A 229 24.62 -8.82 11.63
C PRO A 229 25.93 -9.43 12.13
N PRO A 230 25.89 -10.57 12.83
CA PRO A 230 27.10 -11.22 13.33
C PRO A 230 27.97 -11.72 12.18
N SER A 231 29.28 -11.73 12.39
CA SER A 231 30.21 -12.34 11.49
C SER A 231 30.03 -13.86 11.45
N LEU A 232 30.48 -14.50 10.38
CA LEU A 232 30.41 -15.96 10.26
C LEU A 232 31.15 -16.63 11.43
N GLY A 233 30.42 -17.41 12.24
CA GLY A 233 30.97 -18.13 13.39
C GLY A 233 31.15 -17.31 14.68
N GLU A 234 30.77 -16.02 14.71
CA GLU A 234 30.99 -15.13 15.87
C GLU A 234 30.45 -15.67 17.19
N HIS A 235 29.31 -16.36 17.17
CA HIS A 235 28.67 -16.90 18.39
C HIS A 235 28.82 -18.42 18.54
N THR A 236 29.62 -19.07 17.70
CA THR A 236 29.73 -20.54 17.70
C THR A 236 30.29 -21.08 19.04
N GLU A 237 31.35 -20.48 19.55
CA GLU A 237 31.95 -20.92 20.81
C GLU A 237 31.04 -20.71 22.01
N ASP A 238 30.34 -19.58 22.08
CA ASP A 238 29.36 -19.28 23.13
C ASP A 238 28.20 -20.28 23.14
N PHE A 239 27.70 -20.64 21.94
CA PHE A 239 26.65 -21.62 21.78
C PHE A 239 27.10 -23.03 22.21
N LEU A 240 28.28 -23.44 21.82
CA LEU A 240 28.86 -24.76 22.19
C LEU A 240 29.20 -24.86 23.67
N ALA A 241 29.56 -23.75 24.32
CA ALA A 241 29.89 -23.72 25.75
C ALA A 241 28.64 -23.79 26.66
N THR A 242 27.44 -23.45 26.14
CA THR A 242 26.17 -23.44 26.85
C THR A 242 25.34 -24.73 26.74
N ASN A 243 25.77 -25.66 25.89
CA ASN A 243 25.18 -26.99 25.69
C ASN A 243 26.14 -28.10 26.07
#